data_3305e17f640050c149cb8cf094f7f99b
#
_entry.id   3305e17f640050c149cb8cf094f7f99b
#
_cell.length_a   1.000
_cell.length_b   1.000
_cell.length_c   1.000
_cell.angle_alpha   90.00
_cell.angle_beta   90.00
_cell.angle_gamma   90.00
#
_symmetry.space_group_name_H-M   'P 1'
#
loop_
_entity.id
_entity.type
_entity.pdbx_description
1 polymer ?
#
loop_
_entity_poly.entity_id
_entity_poly.type
_entity_poly.pdbx_seq_one_letter_code
_entity_poly.pdbx_strand_id
1 'polypeptide(L)'
;MKTDIEIARSTPLVPVSEIAGQVGIPQDSLENYGKYVAKVPESLSDNSKIARNKLILVTAITPTKAGIGKTTVSVGLALGMNRIGKKAIVALREPSLGPCFGMKGGAAGGGYAQVLPMDKINLHFTGDFHAITSAHNMIAAMMDNYIYQYREEGFALKEVLWKRVLDVNDRNLRQVITGLGAKTNGVMMESGFDITPASEIMAILCLATDADDLRRRIENILLGTTIDGKPFRVKDMGVAGAICVLLQDALHPNLVQTTENTPALVHGGPFANIAHGCNSVLATRLALTYGDYVITEAGFGADLGAEKFYNIKCRKSGLQPALTILVATTQGLKMHGGVPVEEIKQPHPEGLKEGLRNLDRHIANLQSFGQTVVVCFNRFATDTDVEIDFCRQHCNSIGVGFAVNNAFNEGGSGAEELAQLVVDTIDNKPSAPLQFTYSDEASVEEKALAVCQKIYGADGVTFSPQAKKMIERIKELGITNYPICIAKTQYSFSADAKAYGCPTGFNIHIRDIVVNCGAEMLVLVAGDIMRMPGLPRSPQAERIDLIDGEIVGLS
;
A
#
# COMPACT_ATOMS: atom_id res chain seq x y z
N MET A 1 21.11 17.19 -14.37
CA MET A 1 20.68 15.77 -14.18
C MET A 1 19.37 15.62 -14.95
N LYS A 2 19.18 14.52 -15.67
CA LYS A 2 17.91 14.26 -16.37
C LYS A 2 16.79 14.08 -15.34
N THR A 3 15.59 14.52 -15.69
CA THR A 3 14.36 14.27 -14.90
C THR A 3 13.92 12.81 -15.02
N ASP A 4 13.06 12.34 -14.12
CA ASP A 4 12.56 10.95 -14.14
C ASP A 4 11.89 10.61 -15.48
N ILE A 5 11.08 11.53 -16.02
CA ILE A 5 10.43 11.34 -17.32
C ILE A 5 11.42 11.34 -18.50
N GLU A 6 12.48 12.15 -18.44
CA GLU A 6 13.53 12.14 -19.46
C GLU A 6 14.34 10.84 -19.44
N ILE A 7 14.63 10.29 -18.25
CA ILE A 7 15.26 8.98 -18.10
C ILE A 7 14.34 7.90 -18.66
N ALA A 8 13.06 7.89 -18.26
CA ALA A 8 12.07 6.94 -18.73
C ALA A 8 11.98 6.90 -20.27
N ARG A 9 11.91 8.08 -20.91
CA ARG A 9 11.83 8.21 -22.38
C ARG A 9 13.12 7.81 -23.10
N SER A 10 14.27 8.08 -22.49
CA SER A 10 15.57 7.73 -23.08
C SER A 10 15.92 6.25 -22.90
N THR A 11 15.16 5.50 -22.11
CA THR A 11 15.38 4.06 -21.87
C THR A 11 14.74 3.23 -22.99
N PRO A 12 15.50 2.40 -23.73
CA PRO A 12 14.92 1.51 -24.72
C PRO A 12 14.03 0.46 -24.05
N LEU A 13 12.77 0.36 -24.50
CA LEU A 13 11.84 -0.67 -24.02
C LEU A 13 11.89 -1.87 -24.94
N VAL A 14 11.86 -3.07 -24.37
CA VAL A 14 11.70 -4.33 -25.07
C VAL A 14 10.23 -4.80 -25.02
N PRO A 15 9.75 -5.60 -25.98
CA PRO A 15 8.40 -6.15 -25.93
C PRO A 15 8.14 -6.92 -24.62
N VAL A 16 6.93 -6.80 -24.08
CA VAL A 16 6.56 -7.47 -22.83
C VAL A 16 6.66 -9.00 -22.92
N SER A 17 6.51 -9.58 -24.11
CA SER A 17 6.72 -11.01 -24.38
C SER A 17 8.17 -11.44 -24.13
N GLU A 18 9.16 -10.58 -24.41
CA GLU A 18 10.57 -10.85 -24.11
C GLU A 18 10.82 -10.79 -22.60
N ILE A 19 10.21 -9.81 -21.91
CA ILE A 19 10.26 -9.71 -20.44
C ILE A 19 9.68 -10.97 -19.79
N ALA A 20 8.52 -11.44 -20.26
CA ALA A 20 7.91 -12.68 -19.82
C ALA A 20 8.82 -13.89 -20.05
N GLY A 21 9.42 -13.98 -21.24
CA GLY A 21 10.34 -15.06 -21.63
C GLY A 21 11.57 -15.16 -20.73
N GLN A 22 12.14 -14.04 -20.27
CA GLN A 22 13.29 -14.00 -19.38
C GLN A 22 13.06 -14.78 -18.07
N VAL A 23 11.82 -14.81 -17.58
CA VAL A 23 11.47 -15.48 -16.33
C VAL A 23 10.66 -16.76 -16.53
N GLY A 24 10.33 -17.11 -17.78
CA GLY A 24 9.62 -18.33 -18.12
C GLY A 24 8.10 -18.24 -17.95
N ILE A 25 7.53 -17.04 -18.00
CA ILE A 25 6.07 -16.86 -18.13
C ILE A 25 5.65 -17.26 -19.56
N PRO A 26 4.67 -18.17 -19.74
CA PRO A 26 4.22 -18.57 -21.06
C PRO A 26 3.65 -17.39 -21.84
N GLN A 27 4.22 -17.10 -23.01
CA GLN A 27 3.81 -15.95 -23.82
C GLN A 27 2.37 -16.05 -24.31
N ASP A 28 1.92 -17.26 -24.64
CA ASP A 28 0.54 -17.52 -25.11
C ASP A 28 -0.52 -17.31 -24.01
N SER A 29 -0.10 -17.21 -22.76
CA SER A 29 -1.00 -16.95 -21.63
C SER A 29 -1.15 -15.46 -21.31
N LEU A 30 -0.40 -14.59 -22.00
CA LEU A 30 -0.43 -13.15 -21.74
C LEU A 30 -1.59 -12.47 -22.47
N GLU A 31 -2.29 -11.57 -21.77
CA GLU A 31 -3.20 -10.63 -22.40
C GLU A 31 -2.49 -9.29 -22.59
N ASN A 32 -2.14 -8.95 -23.83
CA ASN A 32 -1.34 -7.77 -24.15
C ASN A 32 -2.17 -6.48 -24.12
N TYR A 33 -1.69 -5.51 -23.36
CA TYR A 33 -2.16 -4.12 -23.36
C TYR A 33 -1.15 -3.21 -24.09
N GLY A 34 -1.08 -3.40 -25.41
CA GLY A 34 -0.05 -2.82 -26.26
C GLY A 34 1.26 -3.63 -26.26
N LYS A 35 2.38 -2.98 -26.61
CA LYS A 35 3.66 -3.67 -26.82
C LYS A 35 4.43 -3.95 -25.52
N TYR A 36 4.23 -3.15 -24.48
CA TYR A 36 5.12 -3.09 -23.31
C TYR A 36 4.46 -3.47 -21.99
N VAL A 37 3.17 -3.78 -22.00
CA VAL A 37 2.37 -4.14 -20.84
C VAL A 37 1.52 -5.36 -21.17
N ALA A 38 1.41 -6.31 -20.26
CA ALA A 38 0.48 -7.42 -20.36
C ALA A 38 -0.09 -7.82 -19.02
N LYS A 39 -1.30 -8.34 -19.00
CA LYS A 39 -1.85 -9.02 -17.83
C LYS A 39 -1.41 -10.47 -17.78
N VAL A 40 -1.18 -10.97 -16.58
CA VAL A 40 -0.73 -12.34 -16.30
C VAL A 40 -1.82 -13.05 -15.51
N PRO A 41 -2.42 -14.14 -16.02
CA PRO A 41 -3.46 -14.87 -15.32
C PRO A 41 -2.97 -15.41 -13.97
N GLU A 42 -3.81 -15.29 -12.93
CA GLU A 42 -3.52 -15.80 -11.58
C GLU A 42 -3.40 -17.32 -11.54
N SER A 43 -4.04 -18.00 -12.46
CA SER A 43 -4.00 -19.47 -12.62
C SER A 43 -2.60 -20.02 -12.89
N LEU A 44 -1.64 -19.17 -13.29
CA LEU A 44 -0.24 -19.53 -13.48
C LEU A 44 0.56 -19.64 -12.18
N SER A 45 -0.05 -19.36 -11.03
CA SER A 45 0.62 -19.46 -9.73
C SER A 45 0.93 -20.91 -9.35
N ASP A 46 2.15 -21.17 -8.89
CA ASP A 46 2.65 -22.49 -8.47
C ASP A 46 3.04 -22.49 -6.99
N ASN A 47 2.24 -23.17 -6.17
CA ASN A 47 2.43 -23.24 -4.72
C ASN A 47 3.77 -23.83 -4.31
N SER A 48 4.32 -24.79 -5.07
CA SER A 48 5.60 -25.42 -4.76
C SER A 48 6.77 -24.44 -4.90
N LYS A 49 6.71 -23.57 -5.91
CA LYS A 49 7.68 -22.51 -6.15
C LYS A 49 7.52 -21.38 -5.13
N ILE A 50 6.28 -20.96 -4.84
CA ILE A 50 5.97 -19.94 -3.83
C ILE A 50 6.56 -20.31 -2.46
N ALA A 51 6.44 -21.57 -2.04
CA ALA A 51 6.98 -22.05 -0.76
C ALA A 51 8.51 -22.05 -0.70
N ARG A 52 9.18 -22.19 -1.84
CA ARG A 52 10.66 -22.28 -1.92
C ARG A 52 11.34 -20.92 -2.09
N ASN A 53 10.73 -20.04 -2.89
CA ASN A 53 11.34 -18.80 -3.31
C ASN A 53 11.28 -17.72 -2.22
N LYS A 54 12.14 -16.72 -2.30
CA LYS A 54 12.42 -15.78 -1.21
C LYS A 54 11.65 -14.48 -1.38
N LEU A 55 10.75 -14.20 -0.45
CA LEU A 55 10.04 -12.92 -0.37
C LEU A 55 10.82 -11.94 0.49
N ILE A 56 11.06 -10.73 -0.01
CA ILE A 56 11.75 -9.64 0.67
C ILE A 56 10.80 -8.47 0.78
N LEU A 57 10.55 -8.01 2.00
CA LEU A 57 9.76 -6.80 2.24
C LEU A 57 10.68 -5.58 2.29
N VAL A 58 10.35 -4.54 1.55
CA VAL A 58 10.96 -3.21 1.68
C VAL A 58 9.98 -2.29 2.40
N THR A 59 10.40 -1.76 3.52
CA THR A 59 9.67 -0.76 4.31
C THR A 59 10.60 0.40 4.67
N ALA A 60 10.17 1.34 5.50
CA ALA A 60 10.99 2.50 5.85
C ALA A 60 10.80 2.93 7.30
N ILE A 61 11.69 3.78 7.79
CA ILE A 61 11.46 4.60 8.97
C ILE A 61 10.24 5.49 8.74
N THR A 62 9.77 6.18 9.78
CA THR A 62 8.66 7.14 9.64
C THR A 62 8.96 8.13 8.51
N PRO A 63 8.07 8.25 7.48
CA PRO A 63 8.35 9.10 6.33
C PRO A 63 8.32 10.57 6.68
N THR A 64 8.99 11.37 5.87
CA THR A 64 8.97 12.83 5.89
C THR A 64 8.28 13.38 4.64
N LYS A 65 8.00 14.68 4.61
CA LYS A 65 7.45 15.35 3.43
C LYS A 65 8.38 15.27 2.21
N ALA A 66 9.69 15.11 2.42
CA ALA A 66 10.69 14.96 1.35
C ALA A 66 10.68 13.57 0.69
N GLY A 67 9.95 12.59 1.27
CA GLY A 67 9.98 11.20 0.85
C GLY A 67 11.20 10.45 1.39
N ILE A 68 11.20 9.12 1.24
CA ILE A 68 12.31 8.25 1.67
C ILE A 68 12.85 7.39 0.52
N GLY A 69 12.10 7.30 -0.59
CA GLY A 69 12.54 6.59 -1.80
C GLY A 69 12.38 5.06 -1.72
N LYS A 70 11.38 4.53 -1.01
CA LYS A 70 11.13 3.07 -0.92
C LYS A 70 11.02 2.39 -2.28
N THR A 71 10.23 2.92 -3.19
CA THR A 71 10.03 2.31 -4.52
C THR A 71 11.32 2.31 -5.32
N THR A 72 12.11 3.39 -5.26
CA THR A 72 13.44 3.46 -5.85
C THR A 72 14.38 2.38 -5.28
N VAL A 73 14.33 2.16 -3.96
CA VAL A 73 15.10 1.08 -3.32
C VAL A 73 14.59 -0.30 -3.75
N SER A 74 13.27 -0.50 -3.81
CA SER A 74 12.68 -1.79 -4.20
C SER A 74 13.05 -2.18 -5.63
N VAL A 75 12.93 -1.24 -6.55
CA VAL A 75 13.33 -1.43 -7.95
C VAL A 75 14.84 -1.59 -8.04
N GLY A 76 15.62 -0.69 -7.42
CA GLY A 76 17.09 -0.73 -7.42
C GLY A 76 17.64 -2.05 -6.89
N LEU A 77 17.07 -2.58 -5.81
CA LEU A 77 17.46 -3.88 -5.29
C LEU A 77 17.21 -5.02 -6.28
N ALA A 78 16.05 -5.02 -6.96
CA ALA A 78 15.78 -6.02 -7.99
C ALA A 78 16.77 -5.94 -9.16
N LEU A 79 17.11 -4.71 -9.60
CA LEU A 79 18.15 -4.48 -10.60
C LEU A 79 19.52 -5.02 -10.11
N GLY A 80 19.94 -4.65 -8.90
CA GLY A 80 21.20 -5.09 -8.30
C GLY A 80 21.28 -6.61 -8.15
N MET A 81 20.20 -7.26 -7.72
CA MET A 81 20.12 -8.72 -7.63
C MET A 81 20.31 -9.40 -9.00
N ASN A 82 19.65 -8.90 -10.04
CA ASN A 82 19.82 -9.45 -11.39
C ASN A 82 21.27 -9.23 -11.91
N ARG A 83 21.90 -8.11 -11.58
CA ARG A 83 23.32 -7.85 -11.94
C ARG A 83 24.30 -8.82 -11.26
N ILE A 84 24.04 -9.23 -10.01
CA ILE A 84 24.83 -10.27 -9.33
C ILE A 84 24.40 -11.71 -9.66
N GLY A 85 23.61 -11.88 -10.73
CA GLY A 85 23.20 -13.19 -11.26
C GLY A 85 22.08 -13.88 -10.49
N LYS A 86 21.28 -13.15 -9.70
CA LYS A 86 20.10 -13.69 -9.02
C LYS A 86 18.84 -13.39 -9.84
N LYS A 87 17.90 -14.32 -9.91
CA LYS A 87 16.63 -14.15 -10.63
C LYS A 87 15.62 -13.41 -9.75
N ALA A 88 15.58 -12.08 -9.86
CA ALA A 88 14.74 -11.21 -9.05
C ALA A 88 13.59 -10.59 -9.86
N ILE A 89 12.42 -10.49 -9.22
CA ILE A 89 11.23 -9.81 -9.72
C ILE A 89 10.77 -8.82 -8.64
N VAL A 90 10.30 -7.63 -9.05
CA VAL A 90 9.70 -6.67 -8.13
C VAL A 90 8.17 -6.69 -8.25
N ALA A 91 7.46 -6.68 -7.12
CA ALA A 91 5.99 -6.63 -7.05
C ALA A 91 5.56 -5.34 -6.32
N LEU A 92 4.88 -4.46 -7.03
CA LEU A 92 4.57 -3.09 -6.59
C LEU A 92 3.07 -2.79 -6.62
N ARG A 93 2.69 -1.71 -5.94
CA ARG A 93 1.35 -1.14 -6.05
C ARG A 93 1.23 -0.29 -7.31
N GLU A 94 0.02 -0.27 -7.85
CA GLU A 94 -0.38 0.66 -8.88
C GLU A 94 -0.60 2.06 -8.26
N PRO A 95 -0.10 3.15 -8.87
CA PRO A 95 -0.33 4.50 -8.37
C PRO A 95 -1.76 4.99 -8.63
N SER A 96 -2.26 5.84 -7.72
CA SER A 96 -3.56 6.52 -7.81
C SER A 96 -3.39 7.91 -8.45
N LEU A 97 -4.37 8.34 -9.23
CA LEU A 97 -4.40 9.68 -9.87
C LEU A 97 -4.46 10.80 -8.83
N GLY A 98 -5.15 10.59 -7.70
CA GLY A 98 -5.28 11.61 -6.67
C GLY A 98 -3.94 12.17 -6.18
N PRO A 99 -3.00 11.35 -5.68
CA PRO A 99 -1.64 11.81 -5.34
C PRO A 99 -0.84 12.31 -6.53
N CYS A 100 -0.96 11.68 -7.71
CA CYS A 100 -0.21 12.04 -8.90
C CYS A 100 -0.50 13.48 -9.35
N PHE A 101 -1.76 13.90 -9.32
CA PHE A 101 -2.19 15.25 -9.63
C PHE A 101 -2.26 16.18 -8.40
N GLY A 102 -2.14 15.63 -7.19
CA GLY A 102 -2.26 16.34 -5.91
C GLY A 102 -0.93 16.80 -5.33
N MET A 103 -0.44 16.09 -4.32
CA MET A 103 0.72 16.51 -3.52
C MET A 103 2.02 15.75 -3.83
N LYS A 104 1.94 14.61 -4.48
CA LYS A 104 3.08 13.70 -4.66
C LYS A 104 3.09 13.23 -6.11
N GLY A 105 4.26 13.20 -6.72
CA GLY A 105 4.46 12.55 -8.01
C GLY A 105 4.04 11.07 -8.00
N GLY A 106 4.09 10.43 -9.15
CA GLY A 106 3.76 9.01 -9.33
C GLY A 106 4.58 8.07 -8.45
N ALA A 107 4.23 6.79 -8.45
CA ALA A 107 4.85 5.75 -7.63
C ALA A 107 5.65 4.74 -8.48
N ALA A 108 6.22 5.17 -9.59
CA ALA A 108 6.98 4.30 -10.52
C ALA A 108 8.47 4.13 -10.14
N GLY A 109 8.92 4.65 -9.00
CA GLY A 109 10.34 4.77 -8.65
C GLY A 109 10.92 6.11 -9.08
N GLY A 110 12.24 6.25 -9.17
CA GLY A 110 12.89 7.48 -9.59
C GLY A 110 14.32 7.26 -10.09
N GLY A 111 14.83 8.24 -10.85
CA GLY A 111 16.13 8.15 -11.48
C GLY A 111 16.27 6.93 -12.39
N TYR A 112 17.38 6.22 -12.26
CA TYR A 112 17.65 4.99 -13.02
C TYR A 112 17.03 3.72 -12.38
N ALA A 113 16.24 3.87 -11.31
CA ALA A 113 15.51 2.77 -10.68
C ALA A 113 13.98 3.01 -10.79
N GLN A 114 13.45 2.84 -12.00
CA GLN A 114 12.04 3.03 -12.34
C GLN A 114 11.41 1.81 -12.99
N VAL A 115 10.08 1.67 -12.85
CA VAL A 115 9.25 0.79 -13.68
C VAL A 115 8.71 1.55 -14.88
N LEU A 116 8.66 0.88 -16.03
CA LEU A 116 8.35 1.47 -17.33
C LEU A 116 7.27 0.67 -18.08
N PRO A 117 6.43 1.33 -18.87
CA PRO A 117 6.39 2.77 -19.20
C PRO A 117 5.78 3.63 -18.08
N MET A 118 6.53 4.58 -17.55
CA MET A 118 6.21 5.35 -16.35
C MET A 118 4.95 6.20 -16.51
N ASP A 119 4.77 6.87 -17.63
CA ASP A 119 3.61 7.69 -17.94
C ASP A 119 2.31 6.86 -17.97
N LYS A 120 2.34 5.66 -18.56
CA LYS A 120 1.19 4.77 -18.58
C LYS A 120 0.81 4.29 -17.18
N ILE A 121 1.82 3.85 -16.41
CA ILE A 121 1.64 3.34 -15.04
C ILE A 121 1.06 4.42 -14.12
N ASN A 122 1.52 5.66 -14.22
CA ASN A 122 1.07 6.78 -13.37
C ASN A 122 -0.31 7.36 -13.76
N LEU A 123 -0.85 7.01 -14.91
CA LEU A 123 -2.14 7.53 -15.40
C LEU A 123 -3.22 6.42 -15.39
N HIS A 124 -3.70 6.02 -16.55
CA HIS A 124 -4.79 5.04 -16.63
C HIS A 124 -4.33 3.59 -16.68
N PHE A 125 -3.05 3.36 -16.97
CA PHE A 125 -2.38 2.07 -17.04
C PHE A 125 -3.16 1.05 -17.89
N THR A 126 -3.73 0.02 -17.25
CA THR A 126 -4.60 -0.99 -17.86
C THR A 126 -6.06 -0.86 -17.45
N GLY A 127 -6.39 0.16 -16.65
CA GLY A 127 -7.76 0.47 -16.24
C GLY A 127 -8.21 -0.18 -14.93
N ASP A 128 -7.32 -0.78 -14.13
CA ASP A 128 -7.70 -1.47 -12.88
C ASP A 128 -8.36 -0.54 -11.87
N PHE A 129 -7.83 0.66 -11.66
CA PHE A 129 -8.46 1.68 -10.81
C PHE A 129 -9.83 2.11 -11.33
N HIS A 130 -9.98 2.20 -12.65
CA HIS A 130 -11.26 2.53 -13.27
C HIS A 130 -12.29 1.41 -13.08
N ALA A 131 -11.87 0.15 -13.24
CA ALA A 131 -12.71 -1.02 -12.97
C ALA A 131 -13.18 -1.06 -11.51
N ILE A 132 -12.26 -0.82 -10.56
CA ILE A 132 -12.57 -0.74 -9.12
C ILE A 132 -13.57 0.39 -8.83
N THR A 133 -13.34 1.58 -9.39
CA THR A 133 -14.24 2.74 -9.24
C THR A 133 -15.62 2.41 -9.79
N SER A 134 -15.71 1.82 -10.97
CA SER A 134 -16.95 1.43 -11.63
C SER A 134 -17.70 0.37 -10.82
N ALA A 135 -17.01 -0.68 -10.37
CA ALA A 135 -17.60 -1.74 -9.55
C ALA A 135 -18.14 -1.21 -8.23
N HIS A 136 -17.38 -0.36 -7.53
CA HIS A 136 -17.80 0.25 -6.27
C HIS A 136 -19.05 1.13 -6.44
N ASN A 137 -19.03 2.00 -7.44
CA ASN A 137 -20.14 2.92 -7.72
C ASN A 137 -21.38 2.20 -8.30
N MET A 138 -21.19 1.08 -9.02
CA MET A 138 -22.29 0.23 -9.47
C MET A 138 -23.01 -0.39 -8.26
N ILE A 139 -22.29 -0.86 -7.24
CA ILE A 139 -22.91 -1.34 -5.98
C ILE A 139 -23.73 -0.23 -5.34
N ALA A 140 -23.22 1.01 -5.26
CA ALA A 140 -23.96 2.14 -4.71
C ALA A 140 -25.23 2.44 -5.52
N ALA A 141 -25.14 2.45 -6.85
CA ALA A 141 -26.28 2.68 -7.72
C ALA A 141 -27.35 1.58 -7.60
N MET A 142 -26.91 0.31 -7.52
CA MET A 142 -27.82 -0.83 -7.34
C MET A 142 -28.50 -0.80 -5.97
N MET A 143 -27.79 -0.42 -4.91
CA MET A 143 -28.35 -0.24 -3.57
C MET A 143 -29.40 0.88 -3.56
N ASP A 144 -29.10 2.06 -4.11
CA ASP A 144 -30.03 3.17 -4.18
C ASP A 144 -31.26 2.81 -5.00
N ASN A 145 -31.08 2.09 -6.12
CA ASN A 145 -32.18 1.58 -6.91
C ASN A 145 -33.03 0.55 -6.15
N TYR A 146 -32.39 -0.35 -5.39
CA TYR A 146 -33.09 -1.33 -4.56
C TYR A 146 -33.98 -0.63 -3.51
N ILE A 147 -33.42 0.36 -2.79
CA ILE A 147 -34.16 1.18 -1.82
C ILE A 147 -35.34 1.88 -2.51
N TYR A 148 -35.12 2.46 -3.70
CA TYR A 148 -36.15 3.18 -4.44
C TYR A 148 -37.28 2.26 -4.91
N GLN A 149 -36.98 1.11 -5.51
CA GLN A 149 -37.99 0.22 -6.11
C GLN A 149 -38.84 -0.51 -5.08
N TYR A 150 -38.22 -0.94 -3.96
CA TYR A 150 -38.89 -1.75 -2.93
C TYR A 150 -39.41 -0.95 -1.74
N ARG A 151 -39.39 0.40 -1.79
CA ARG A 151 -39.88 1.25 -0.71
C ARG A 151 -41.40 1.10 -0.47
N GLU A 152 -42.16 0.87 -1.51
CA GLU A 152 -43.64 0.67 -1.41
C GLU A 152 -43.96 -0.72 -0.81
N GLU A 153 -43.05 -1.65 -0.85
CA GLU A 153 -43.12 -2.97 -0.20
C GLU A 153 -42.62 -2.94 1.25
N GLY A 154 -42.27 -1.76 1.75
CA GLY A 154 -41.80 -1.54 3.11
C GLY A 154 -40.32 -1.73 3.31
N PHE A 155 -39.51 -1.87 2.24
CA PHE A 155 -38.05 -1.95 2.37
C PHE A 155 -37.45 -0.58 2.65
N ALA A 156 -36.68 -0.50 3.73
CA ALA A 156 -35.81 0.64 4.02
C ALA A 156 -34.59 0.22 4.82
N LEU A 157 -33.51 0.96 4.69
CA LEU A 157 -32.32 0.82 5.52
C LEU A 157 -32.39 1.84 6.67
N LYS A 158 -32.13 1.35 7.89
CA LYS A 158 -31.96 2.18 9.08
C LYS A 158 -30.63 2.92 9.04
N GLU A 159 -29.61 2.30 8.44
CA GLU A 159 -28.26 2.83 8.31
C GLU A 159 -27.69 2.38 6.97
N VAL A 160 -27.12 3.32 6.23
CA VAL A 160 -26.38 3.09 4.98
C VAL A 160 -24.90 3.29 5.26
N LEU A 161 -24.10 2.25 5.03
CA LEU A 161 -22.66 2.25 5.27
C LEU A 161 -21.84 2.46 3.99
N TRP A 162 -22.45 2.18 2.82
CA TRP A 162 -21.78 2.22 1.54
C TRP A 162 -21.85 3.61 0.92
N LYS A 163 -20.67 4.18 0.64
CA LYS A 163 -20.53 5.46 -0.07
C LYS A 163 -20.22 5.22 -1.55
N ARG A 164 -19.81 6.26 -2.25
CA ARG A 164 -19.22 6.21 -3.59
C ARG A 164 -17.72 6.42 -3.52
N VAL A 165 -17.02 6.20 -4.63
CA VAL A 165 -15.59 6.49 -4.74
C VAL A 165 -15.26 7.26 -6.02
N LEU A 166 -14.16 8.02 -5.97
CA LEU A 166 -13.59 8.70 -7.11
C LEU A 166 -12.07 8.79 -6.92
N ASP A 167 -11.28 8.53 -7.98
CA ASP A 167 -9.82 8.52 -7.87
C ASP A 167 -9.20 9.93 -8.06
N VAL A 168 -9.73 10.89 -7.33
CA VAL A 168 -9.23 12.27 -7.26
C VAL A 168 -9.26 12.77 -5.82
N ASN A 169 -8.53 13.85 -5.54
CA ASN A 169 -8.61 14.55 -4.26
C ASN A 169 -9.67 15.66 -4.35
N ASP A 170 -10.85 15.43 -3.76
CA ASP A 170 -11.94 16.42 -3.76
C ASP A 170 -12.64 16.51 -2.40
N ARG A 171 -12.27 17.52 -1.62
CA ARG A 171 -12.85 17.75 -0.28
C ARG A 171 -14.35 18.07 -0.28
N ASN A 172 -14.91 18.55 -1.39
CA ASN A 172 -16.32 18.90 -1.48
C ASN A 172 -17.21 17.66 -1.55
N LEU A 173 -16.65 16.51 -1.95
CA LEU A 173 -17.37 15.24 -2.07
C LEU A 173 -17.43 14.42 -0.78
N ARG A 174 -16.83 14.88 0.31
CA ARG A 174 -16.82 14.14 1.60
C ARG A 174 -18.21 13.85 2.13
N GLN A 175 -19.11 14.81 1.95
CA GLN A 175 -20.54 14.69 2.27
C GLN A 175 -21.36 15.34 1.18
N VAL A 176 -22.36 14.62 0.68
CA VAL A 176 -23.28 15.05 -0.36
C VAL A 176 -24.69 14.58 -0.04
N ILE A 177 -25.70 15.22 -0.62
CA ILE A 177 -27.08 14.74 -0.59
C ILE A 177 -27.38 14.14 -1.96
N THR A 178 -27.77 12.87 -1.99
CA THR A 178 -28.22 12.16 -3.20
C THR A 178 -29.74 12.14 -3.29
N GLY A 179 -30.28 11.89 -4.50
CA GLY A 179 -31.74 11.80 -4.73
C GLY A 179 -32.49 13.13 -4.66
N LEU A 180 -31.79 14.27 -4.78
CA LEU A 180 -32.38 15.60 -4.69
C LEU A 180 -33.24 15.93 -5.93
N GLY A 181 -34.37 16.62 -5.75
CA GLY A 181 -35.24 17.07 -6.83
C GLY A 181 -36.53 16.29 -6.93
N ALA A 182 -36.90 15.85 -8.13
CA ALA A 182 -38.18 15.15 -8.36
C ALA A 182 -38.19 13.76 -7.69
N LYS A 183 -39.42 13.26 -7.37
CA LYS A 183 -39.60 11.91 -6.78
C LYS A 183 -38.96 10.77 -7.61
N THR A 184 -38.78 10.98 -8.90
CA THR A 184 -38.14 10.04 -9.83
C THR A 184 -36.60 10.01 -9.72
N ASN A 185 -36.00 10.95 -8.98
CA ASN A 185 -34.54 11.02 -8.81
C ASN A 185 -34.02 10.06 -7.72
N GLY A 186 -34.90 9.34 -7.05
CA GLY A 186 -34.53 8.40 -6.00
C GLY A 186 -35.03 8.82 -4.62
N VAL A 187 -34.48 8.18 -3.58
CA VAL A 187 -34.73 8.53 -2.18
C VAL A 187 -33.65 9.49 -1.71
N MET A 188 -34.05 10.62 -1.17
CA MET A 188 -33.13 11.63 -0.68
C MET A 188 -32.39 11.10 0.57
N MET A 189 -31.09 11.08 0.54
CA MET A 189 -30.24 10.64 1.66
C MET A 189 -28.88 11.32 1.69
N GLU A 190 -28.28 11.39 2.88
CA GLU A 190 -26.89 11.78 3.05
C GLU A 190 -25.97 10.66 2.56
N SER A 191 -24.94 11.01 1.83
CA SER A 191 -23.92 10.11 1.31
C SER A 191 -22.57 10.84 1.23
N GLY A 192 -21.60 10.28 0.52
CA GLY A 192 -20.28 10.88 0.31
C GLY A 192 -19.43 10.07 -0.63
N PHE A 193 -18.20 10.54 -0.82
CA PHE A 193 -17.20 9.85 -1.61
C PHE A 193 -15.94 9.61 -0.79
N ASP A 194 -15.34 8.44 -0.95
CA ASP A 194 -13.98 8.15 -0.55
C ASP A 194 -13.08 8.15 -1.80
N ILE A 195 -11.76 8.24 -1.62
CA ILE A 195 -10.83 8.04 -2.74
C ILE A 195 -10.78 6.56 -3.11
N THR A 196 -10.62 6.22 -4.39
CA THR A 196 -10.62 4.82 -4.85
C THR A 196 -9.66 3.90 -4.09
N PRO A 197 -8.42 4.30 -3.71
CA PRO A 197 -7.55 3.48 -2.86
C PRO A 197 -8.10 3.13 -1.47
N ALA A 198 -9.14 3.82 -1.00
CA ALA A 198 -9.84 3.53 0.26
C ALA A 198 -11.04 2.60 0.08
N SER A 199 -11.38 2.23 -1.17
CA SER A 199 -12.48 1.34 -1.49
C SER A 199 -12.30 -0.04 -0.86
N GLU A 200 -13.39 -0.63 -0.34
CA GLU A 200 -13.38 -2.04 0.05
C GLU A 200 -13.12 -2.96 -1.15
N ILE A 201 -13.59 -2.61 -2.36
CA ILE A 201 -13.28 -3.35 -3.59
C ILE A 201 -11.77 -3.39 -3.86
N MET A 202 -11.06 -2.28 -3.64
CA MET A 202 -9.59 -2.25 -3.74
C MET A 202 -8.94 -3.23 -2.75
N ALA A 203 -9.41 -3.26 -1.51
CA ALA A 203 -8.90 -4.19 -0.49
C ALA A 203 -9.24 -5.64 -0.85
N ILE A 204 -10.45 -5.92 -1.34
CA ILE A 204 -10.87 -7.24 -1.80
C ILE A 204 -9.97 -7.72 -2.94
N LEU A 205 -9.77 -6.92 -3.99
CA LEU A 205 -8.89 -7.26 -5.11
C LEU A 205 -7.47 -7.60 -4.65
N CYS A 206 -6.94 -6.85 -3.68
CA CYS A 206 -5.59 -7.08 -3.16
C CYS A 206 -5.47 -8.31 -2.24
N LEU A 207 -6.57 -8.76 -1.63
CA LEU A 207 -6.57 -9.90 -0.70
C LEU A 207 -7.16 -11.17 -1.31
N ALA A 208 -7.85 -11.10 -2.44
CA ALA A 208 -8.38 -12.25 -3.14
C ALA A 208 -7.26 -13.19 -3.61
N THR A 209 -7.55 -14.49 -3.59
CA THR A 209 -6.63 -15.56 -4.01
C THR A 209 -6.92 -16.10 -5.40
N ASP A 210 -8.15 -15.92 -5.87
CA ASP A 210 -8.66 -16.34 -7.16
C ASP A 210 -10.02 -15.69 -7.45
N ALA A 211 -10.64 -16.02 -8.59
CA ALA A 211 -11.93 -15.47 -9.00
C ALA A 211 -13.10 -15.91 -8.09
N ASP A 212 -13.06 -17.12 -7.56
CA ASP A 212 -14.12 -17.64 -6.67
C ASP A 212 -14.06 -16.93 -5.31
N ASP A 213 -12.86 -16.72 -4.76
CA ASP A 213 -12.67 -15.95 -3.53
C ASP A 213 -13.05 -14.47 -3.75
N LEU A 214 -12.74 -13.87 -4.91
CA LEU A 214 -13.19 -12.53 -5.27
C LEU A 214 -14.72 -12.44 -5.19
N ARG A 215 -15.44 -13.38 -5.82
CA ARG A 215 -16.90 -13.42 -5.82
C ARG A 215 -17.47 -13.57 -4.40
N ARG A 216 -16.98 -14.53 -3.63
CA ARG A 216 -17.36 -14.75 -2.24
C ARG A 216 -17.22 -13.49 -1.38
N ARG A 217 -16.11 -12.77 -1.54
CA ARG A 217 -15.84 -11.50 -0.85
C ARG A 217 -16.81 -10.41 -1.25
N ILE A 218 -17.08 -10.25 -2.55
CA ILE A 218 -18.05 -9.26 -3.07
C ILE A 218 -19.46 -9.55 -2.54
N GLU A 219 -19.90 -10.79 -2.54
CA GLU A 219 -21.20 -11.21 -1.97
C GLU A 219 -21.33 -10.83 -0.49
N ASN A 220 -20.24 -10.83 0.25
CA ASN A 220 -20.22 -10.58 1.69
C ASN A 220 -20.11 -9.09 2.07
N ILE A 221 -19.89 -8.18 1.13
CA ILE A 221 -19.84 -6.73 1.41
C ILE A 221 -21.09 -6.29 2.15
N LEU A 222 -20.91 -5.58 3.28
CA LEU A 222 -21.97 -5.02 4.10
C LEU A 222 -22.33 -3.63 3.61
N LEU A 223 -23.59 -3.44 3.15
CA LEU A 223 -24.06 -2.18 2.61
C LEU A 223 -24.77 -1.31 3.64
N GLY A 224 -25.39 -1.94 4.64
CA GLY A 224 -26.15 -1.26 5.66
C GLY A 224 -26.91 -2.22 6.56
N THR A 225 -27.85 -1.65 7.30
CA THR A 225 -28.72 -2.38 8.23
C THR A 225 -30.18 -2.04 7.90
N THR A 226 -31.02 -3.05 7.80
CA THR A 226 -32.47 -2.90 7.60
C THR A 226 -33.16 -2.33 8.85
N ILE A 227 -34.40 -1.89 8.72
CA ILE A 227 -35.17 -1.31 9.84
C ILE A 227 -35.31 -2.30 11.00
N ASP A 228 -35.45 -3.58 10.69
CA ASP A 228 -35.54 -4.68 11.68
C ASP A 228 -34.16 -5.15 12.21
N GLY A 229 -33.10 -4.41 11.89
CA GLY A 229 -31.77 -4.62 12.45
C GLY A 229 -30.92 -5.69 11.75
N LYS A 230 -31.36 -6.27 10.63
CA LYS A 230 -30.61 -7.28 9.88
C LYS A 230 -29.53 -6.65 9.00
N PRO A 231 -28.38 -7.33 8.80
CA PRO A 231 -27.38 -6.87 7.83
C PRO A 231 -27.92 -6.99 6.40
N PHE A 232 -27.70 -5.96 5.60
CA PHE A 232 -28.00 -5.95 4.16
C PHE A 232 -26.69 -5.96 3.37
N ARG A 233 -26.52 -6.96 2.52
CA ARG A 233 -25.25 -7.25 1.82
C ARG A 233 -25.44 -7.24 0.30
N VAL A 234 -24.37 -7.22 -0.47
CA VAL A 234 -24.39 -7.29 -1.94
C VAL A 234 -25.12 -8.55 -2.43
N LYS A 235 -24.95 -9.70 -1.76
CA LYS A 235 -25.66 -10.93 -2.11
C LYS A 235 -27.19 -10.80 -2.04
N ASP A 236 -27.71 -9.95 -1.16
CA ASP A 236 -29.15 -9.76 -0.97
C ASP A 236 -29.80 -9.03 -2.17
N MET A 237 -29.01 -8.32 -2.96
CA MET A 237 -29.42 -7.71 -4.22
C MET A 237 -29.25 -8.63 -5.43
N GLY A 238 -28.50 -9.72 -5.32
CA GLY A 238 -28.24 -10.66 -6.42
C GLY A 238 -27.31 -10.14 -7.53
N VAL A 239 -26.50 -9.10 -7.26
CA VAL A 239 -25.69 -8.41 -8.29
C VAL A 239 -24.21 -8.77 -8.30
N ALA A 240 -23.74 -9.64 -7.41
CA ALA A 240 -22.33 -9.96 -7.29
C ALA A 240 -21.68 -10.44 -8.59
N GLY A 241 -22.40 -11.21 -9.42
CA GLY A 241 -21.91 -11.65 -10.71
C GLY A 241 -21.58 -10.49 -11.67
N ALA A 242 -22.47 -9.48 -11.74
CA ALA A 242 -22.21 -8.28 -12.56
C ALA A 242 -20.99 -7.49 -12.08
N ILE A 243 -20.78 -7.41 -10.76
CA ILE A 243 -19.61 -6.77 -10.17
C ILE A 243 -18.33 -7.54 -10.50
N CYS A 244 -18.35 -8.88 -10.46
CA CYS A 244 -17.21 -9.71 -10.87
C CYS A 244 -16.86 -9.50 -12.36
N VAL A 245 -17.85 -9.35 -13.23
CA VAL A 245 -17.63 -9.05 -14.67
C VAL A 245 -16.87 -7.73 -14.84
N LEU A 246 -17.21 -6.68 -14.08
CA LEU A 246 -16.49 -5.40 -14.12
C LEU A 246 -15.03 -5.52 -13.64
N LEU A 247 -14.72 -6.51 -12.82
CA LEU A 247 -13.40 -6.73 -12.22
C LEU A 247 -12.61 -7.86 -12.91
N GLN A 248 -13.15 -8.51 -13.94
CA GLN A 248 -12.56 -9.69 -14.54
C GLN A 248 -11.10 -9.45 -14.96
N ASP A 249 -10.85 -8.43 -15.76
CA ASP A 249 -9.50 -8.12 -16.25
C ASP A 249 -8.63 -7.51 -15.15
N ALA A 250 -9.25 -6.74 -14.23
CA ALA A 250 -8.55 -6.12 -13.12
C ALA A 250 -8.04 -7.14 -12.08
N LEU A 251 -8.54 -8.38 -12.08
CA LEU A 251 -8.06 -9.44 -11.19
C LEU A 251 -6.64 -9.88 -11.54
N HIS A 252 -6.24 -9.76 -12.81
CA HIS A 252 -4.94 -10.21 -13.29
C HIS A 252 -3.85 -9.14 -13.08
N PRO A 253 -2.72 -9.48 -12.44
CA PRO A 253 -1.58 -8.57 -12.28
C PRO A 253 -0.98 -8.12 -13.61
N ASN A 254 -0.45 -6.90 -13.62
CA ASN A 254 0.15 -6.28 -14.79
C ASN A 254 1.66 -6.52 -14.80
N LEU A 255 2.16 -7.16 -15.86
CA LEU A 255 3.59 -7.33 -16.14
C LEU A 255 4.11 -6.13 -16.91
N VAL A 256 5.19 -5.56 -16.41
CA VAL A 256 5.96 -4.47 -17.02
C VAL A 256 7.45 -4.71 -16.85
N GLN A 257 8.26 -3.75 -17.24
CA GLN A 257 9.73 -3.80 -17.13
C GLN A 257 10.27 -2.65 -16.31
N THR A 258 11.51 -2.74 -15.91
CA THR A 258 12.28 -1.66 -15.29
C THR A 258 13.23 -1.04 -16.30
N THR A 259 13.96 -0.01 -15.87
CA THR A 259 15.02 0.65 -16.66
C THR A 259 16.13 -0.28 -17.16
N GLU A 260 16.35 -1.41 -16.50
CA GLU A 260 17.33 -2.45 -16.91
C GLU A 260 16.63 -3.76 -17.32
N ASN A 261 15.38 -3.71 -17.78
CA ASN A 261 14.58 -4.83 -18.26
C ASN A 261 14.31 -5.94 -17.21
N THR A 262 14.48 -5.66 -15.92
CA THR A 262 14.02 -6.55 -14.87
C THR A 262 12.49 -6.61 -14.88
N PRO A 263 11.86 -7.80 -14.81
CA PRO A 263 10.41 -7.91 -14.76
C PRO A 263 9.84 -7.28 -13.48
N ALA A 264 8.70 -6.61 -13.63
CA ALA A 264 7.94 -6.06 -12.52
C ALA A 264 6.46 -6.42 -12.66
N LEU A 265 5.83 -6.81 -11.55
CA LEU A 265 4.37 -6.99 -11.46
C LEU A 265 3.79 -5.81 -10.68
N VAL A 266 2.86 -5.08 -11.32
CA VAL A 266 2.18 -3.92 -10.72
C VAL A 266 0.70 -4.24 -10.59
N HIS A 267 0.16 -4.22 -9.36
CA HIS A 267 -1.24 -4.60 -9.16
C HIS A 267 -1.80 -4.15 -7.82
N GLY A 268 -2.96 -3.47 -7.85
CA GLY A 268 -3.64 -2.91 -6.70
C GLY A 268 -2.91 -1.75 -6.04
N GLY A 269 -3.63 -0.84 -5.42
CA GLY A 269 -3.05 0.40 -4.88
C GLY A 269 -3.70 0.94 -3.60
N PRO A 270 -3.97 0.11 -2.55
CA PRO A 270 -4.55 0.61 -1.32
C PRO A 270 -3.54 1.48 -0.56
N PHE A 271 -4.00 2.58 0.08
CA PHE A 271 -3.14 3.43 0.88
C PHE A 271 -2.93 2.86 2.28
N ALA A 272 -1.70 2.92 2.80
CA ALA A 272 -1.37 2.35 4.11
C ALA A 272 -1.83 3.19 5.32
N ASN A 273 -2.20 4.45 5.14
CA ASN A 273 -2.73 5.32 6.19
C ASN A 273 -4.26 5.27 6.32
N ILE A 274 -4.97 4.64 5.38
CA ILE A 274 -6.44 4.49 5.37
C ILE A 274 -6.92 3.09 4.99
N ALA A 275 -6.00 2.22 4.54
CA ALA A 275 -6.22 0.82 4.17
C ALA A 275 -4.97 0.01 4.50
N HIS A 276 -4.84 -1.24 4.01
CA HIS A 276 -3.71 -2.11 4.38
C HIS A 276 -2.39 -1.82 3.63
N GLY A 277 -2.41 -1.05 2.55
CA GLY A 277 -1.22 -0.43 1.98
C GLY A 277 -0.22 -1.35 1.26
N CYS A 278 -0.66 -2.51 0.79
CA CYS A 278 0.17 -3.49 0.10
C CYS A 278 -0.38 -3.79 -1.29
N ASN A 279 0.49 -4.19 -2.23
CA ASN A 279 0.05 -4.73 -3.50
C ASN A 279 -0.70 -6.06 -3.30
N SER A 280 -1.29 -6.60 -4.37
CA SER A 280 -2.13 -7.79 -4.27
C SER A 280 -1.35 -9.05 -3.84
N VAL A 281 -2.08 -9.98 -3.23
CA VAL A 281 -1.60 -11.34 -2.96
C VAL A 281 -1.26 -12.04 -4.27
N LEU A 282 -2.09 -11.88 -5.30
CA LEU A 282 -1.90 -12.48 -6.62
C LEU A 282 -0.59 -12.06 -7.29
N ALA A 283 -0.28 -10.75 -7.32
CA ALA A 283 0.99 -10.27 -7.87
C ALA A 283 2.21 -10.83 -7.13
N THR A 284 2.14 -10.88 -5.79
CA THR A 284 3.24 -11.44 -4.98
C THR A 284 3.41 -12.95 -5.22
N ARG A 285 2.32 -13.71 -5.34
CA ARG A 285 2.35 -15.16 -5.62
C ARG A 285 2.88 -15.46 -7.03
N LEU A 286 2.44 -14.71 -8.04
CA LEU A 286 2.97 -14.81 -9.40
C LEU A 286 4.46 -14.46 -9.46
N ALA A 287 4.88 -13.38 -8.80
CA ALA A 287 6.29 -13.03 -8.70
C ALA A 287 7.12 -14.16 -8.07
N LEU A 288 6.63 -14.77 -6.97
CA LEU A 288 7.28 -15.92 -6.32
C LEU A 288 7.25 -17.20 -7.17
N THR A 289 6.32 -17.31 -8.10
CA THR A 289 6.29 -18.45 -9.06
C THR A 289 7.41 -18.36 -10.07
N TYR A 290 7.77 -17.15 -10.50
CA TYR A 290 8.68 -16.93 -11.61
C TYR A 290 10.05 -16.34 -11.23
N GLY A 291 10.20 -15.79 -10.02
CA GLY A 291 11.45 -15.27 -9.49
C GLY A 291 11.93 -16.05 -8.28
N ASP A 292 13.24 -16.27 -8.16
CA ASP A 292 13.84 -16.90 -6.97
C ASP A 292 13.85 -15.93 -5.78
N TYR A 293 13.95 -14.64 -6.07
CA TYR A 293 13.85 -13.54 -5.12
C TYR A 293 12.77 -12.57 -5.56
N VAL A 294 11.87 -12.24 -4.67
CA VAL A 294 10.78 -11.29 -4.93
C VAL A 294 10.88 -10.13 -3.96
N ILE A 295 11.00 -8.94 -4.52
CA ILE A 295 11.02 -7.70 -3.75
C ILE A 295 9.62 -7.09 -3.78
N THR A 296 9.03 -6.84 -2.62
CA THR A 296 7.76 -6.14 -2.50
C THR A 296 7.87 -5.01 -1.49
N GLU A 297 6.95 -4.06 -1.54
CA GLU A 297 6.95 -2.94 -0.61
C GLU A 297 5.65 -2.82 0.17
N ALA A 298 5.73 -2.18 1.35
CA ALA A 298 4.58 -1.73 2.12
C ALA A 298 4.57 -0.20 2.22
N GLY A 299 3.36 0.40 2.19
CA GLY A 299 3.20 1.85 2.16
C GLY A 299 3.66 2.55 3.43
N PHE A 300 4.23 3.74 3.30
CA PHE A 300 4.71 4.59 4.40
C PHE A 300 5.78 3.94 5.29
N GLY A 301 5.75 4.19 6.60
CA GLY A 301 6.69 3.63 7.57
C GLY A 301 6.33 2.21 8.02
N ALA A 302 7.28 1.57 8.68
CA ALA A 302 7.12 0.18 9.13
C ALA A 302 6.02 0.03 10.20
N ASP A 303 5.74 1.08 10.94
CA ASP A 303 4.65 1.13 11.92
C ASP A 303 3.25 1.04 11.29
N LEU A 304 3.10 1.45 10.04
CA LEU A 304 1.84 1.38 9.27
C LEU A 304 1.89 0.25 8.24
N GLY A 305 2.78 0.39 7.25
CA GLY A 305 2.79 -0.49 6.10
C GLY A 305 3.27 -1.89 6.43
N ALA A 306 4.41 -2.05 7.09
CA ALA A 306 4.94 -3.37 7.43
C ALA A 306 4.06 -4.08 8.47
N GLU A 307 3.56 -3.37 9.47
CA GLU A 307 2.60 -3.91 10.43
C GLU A 307 1.41 -4.56 9.72
N LYS A 308 0.78 -3.85 8.78
CA LYS A 308 -0.37 -4.35 8.02
C LYS A 308 -0.01 -5.43 7.02
N PHE A 309 1.19 -5.36 6.44
CA PHE A 309 1.72 -6.41 5.58
C PHE A 309 1.76 -7.75 6.33
N TYR A 310 2.27 -7.76 7.56
CA TYR A 310 2.33 -8.99 8.36
C TYR A 310 0.96 -9.36 8.94
N ASN A 311 0.34 -8.47 9.70
CA ASN A 311 -0.89 -8.76 10.44
C ASN A 311 -2.12 -8.95 9.53
N ILE A 312 -2.12 -8.44 8.30
CA ILE A 312 -3.26 -8.55 7.38
C ILE A 312 -2.89 -9.42 6.17
N LYS A 313 -1.97 -8.96 5.30
CA LYS A 313 -1.66 -9.65 4.04
C LYS A 313 -1.04 -11.02 4.27
N CYS A 314 0.02 -11.12 5.06
CA CYS A 314 0.69 -12.40 5.33
C CYS A 314 -0.20 -13.35 6.14
N ARG A 315 -0.94 -12.83 7.13
CA ARG A 315 -1.90 -13.62 7.92
C ARG A 315 -2.96 -14.28 7.03
N LYS A 316 -3.52 -13.54 6.07
CA LYS A 316 -4.57 -14.03 5.15
C LYS A 316 -4.03 -14.96 4.06
N SER A 317 -2.82 -14.73 3.59
CA SER A 317 -2.24 -15.42 2.42
C SER A 317 -1.25 -16.54 2.77
N GLY A 318 -0.78 -16.63 4.01
CA GLY A 318 0.27 -17.55 4.43
C GLY A 318 1.67 -17.20 3.92
N LEU A 319 1.86 -16.04 3.29
CA LEU A 319 3.16 -15.58 2.81
C LEU A 319 4.14 -15.36 3.98
N GLN A 320 5.41 -15.77 3.79
CA GLN A 320 6.46 -15.67 4.79
C GLN A 320 7.65 -14.90 4.20
N PRO A 321 7.91 -13.65 4.61
CA PRO A 321 9.11 -12.93 4.20
C PRO A 321 10.38 -13.60 4.74
N ALA A 322 11.39 -13.75 3.87
CA ALA A 322 12.69 -14.26 4.25
C ALA A 322 13.57 -13.19 4.91
N LEU A 323 13.29 -11.91 4.63
CA LEU A 323 14.03 -10.76 5.13
C LEU A 323 13.20 -9.49 4.99
N THR A 324 13.43 -8.52 5.87
CA THR A 324 12.86 -7.17 5.76
C THR A 324 13.96 -6.12 5.66
N ILE A 325 13.82 -5.25 4.66
CA ILE A 325 14.68 -4.09 4.45
C ILE A 325 14.00 -2.86 5.04
N LEU A 326 14.72 -2.17 5.91
CA LEU A 326 14.30 -0.91 6.51
C LEU A 326 15.07 0.25 5.86
N VAL A 327 14.37 1.01 5.02
CA VAL A 327 14.97 2.18 4.34
C VAL A 327 15.07 3.35 5.29
N ALA A 328 16.26 3.93 5.39
CA ALA A 328 16.54 5.16 6.13
C ALA A 328 17.27 6.18 5.25
N THR A 329 17.19 7.46 5.64
CA THR A 329 17.89 8.58 4.99
C THR A 329 18.40 9.56 6.03
N THR A 330 19.49 10.29 5.75
CA THR A 330 19.98 11.34 6.66
C THR A 330 18.90 12.39 6.94
N GLN A 331 18.22 12.85 5.88
CA GLN A 331 17.17 13.87 6.00
C GLN A 331 16.01 13.39 6.87
N GLY A 332 15.57 12.12 6.70
CA GLY A 332 14.54 11.52 7.54
C GLY A 332 14.94 11.43 9.00
N LEU A 333 16.14 10.92 9.27
CA LEU A 333 16.65 10.80 10.64
C LEU A 333 16.83 12.18 11.30
N LYS A 334 17.44 13.14 10.61
CA LYS A 334 17.60 14.51 11.14
C LYS A 334 16.25 15.16 11.48
N MET A 335 15.24 15.02 10.61
CA MET A 335 13.91 15.54 10.89
C MET A 335 13.30 14.88 12.13
N HIS A 336 13.45 13.54 12.28
CA HIS A 336 13.00 12.83 13.48
C HIS A 336 13.85 13.13 14.71
N GLY A 337 15.05 13.67 14.54
CA GLY A 337 15.89 14.23 15.60
C GLY A 337 15.60 15.70 15.94
N GLY A 338 14.52 16.27 15.40
CA GLY A 338 14.07 17.62 15.69
C GLY A 338 14.72 18.73 14.85
N VAL A 339 15.47 18.38 13.80
CA VAL A 339 16.07 19.38 12.89
C VAL A 339 14.98 19.99 12.01
N PRO A 340 14.89 21.33 11.89
CA PRO A 340 13.95 22.00 11.01
C PRO A 340 14.09 21.56 9.53
N VAL A 341 12.96 21.50 8.82
CA VAL A 341 12.93 21.01 7.42
C VAL A 341 13.88 21.80 6.49
N GLU A 342 14.08 23.08 6.77
CA GLU A 342 14.96 23.96 6.01
C GLU A 342 16.45 23.60 6.19
N GLU A 343 16.80 22.94 7.30
CA GLU A 343 18.18 22.63 7.69
C GLU A 343 18.55 21.15 7.48
N ILE A 344 17.58 20.24 7.21
CA ILE A 344 17.83 18.79 7.12
C ILE A 344 18.82 18.40 6.02
N LYS A 345 19.07 19.26 5.04
CA LYS A 345 20.05 19.05 3.98
C LYS A 345 21.48 19.41 4.39
N GLN A 346 21.66 20.08 5.52
CA GLN A 346 22.97 20.41 6.08
C GLN A 346 23.42 19.35 7.08
N PRO A 347 24.73 19.13 7.30
CA PRO A 347 25.23 18.25 8.34
C PRO A 347 24.72 18.70 9.73
N HIS A 348 24.15 17.75 10.49
CA HIS A 348 23.62 18.02 11.83
C HIS A 348 23.79 16.78 12.73
N PRO A 349 25.00 16.57 13.33
CA PRO A 349 25.34 15.36 14.07
C PRO A 349 24.38 15.06 15.25
N GLU A 350 24.03 16.05 16.06
CA GLU A 350 23.14 15.86 17.21
C GLU A 350 21.72 15.47 16.79
N GLY A 351 21.18 16.11 15.77
CA GLY A 351 19.86 15.74 15.21
C GLY A 351 19.88 14.35 14.60
N LEU A 352 20.97 13.99 13.91
CA LEU A 352 21.13 12.65 13.35
C LEU A 352 21.17 11.59 14.46
N LYS A 353 21.93 11.85 15.54
CA LYS A 353 22.03 10.97 16.71
C LYS A 353 20.67 10.77 17.40
N GLU A 354 19.93 11.84 17.66
CA GLU A 354 18.60 11.73 18.26
C GLU A 354 17.61 11.01 17.32
N GLY A 355 17.73 11.22 16.01
CA GLY A 355 16.88 10.56 15.00
C GLY A 355 17.07 9.05 14.94
N LEU A 356 18.23 8.51 15.36
CA LEU A 356 18.45 7.06 15.47
C LEU A 356 17.45 6.36 16.38
N ARG A 357 16.85 7.04 17.36
CA ARG A 357 15.78 6.47 18.20
C ARG A 357 14.55 6.05 17.37
N ASN A 358 14.23 6.79 16.31
CA ASN A 358 13.17 6.40 15.37
C ASN A 358 13.56 5.15 14.58
N LEU A 359 14.80 5.07 14.11
CA LEU A 359 15.35 3.89 13.44
C LEU A 359 15.30 2.65 14.35
N ASP A 360 15.81 2.78 15.57
CA ASP A 360 15.87 1.68 16.55
C ASP A 360 14.48 1.15 16.90
N ARG A 361 13.50 2.04 17.04
CA ARG A 361 12.11 1.64 17.29
C ARG A 361 11.54 0.84 16.12
N HIS A 362 11.78 1.24 14.89
CA HIS A 362 11.36 0.48 13.71
C HIS A 362 12.06 -0.87 13.60
N ILE A 363 13.37 -0.94 13.89
CA ILE A 363 14.11 -2.20 13.93
C ILE A 363 13.50 -3.15 14.96
N ALA A 364 13.28 -2.68 16.19
CA ALA A 364 12.68 -3.48 17.26
C ALA A 364 11.27 -3.97 16.89
N ASN A 365 10.44 -3.11 16.28
CA ASN A 365 9.13 -3.47 15.80
C ASN A 365 9.19 -4.62 14.77
N LEU A 366 10.06 -4.52 13.77
CA LEU A 366 10.23 -5.54 12.75
C LEU A 366 10.74 -6.86 13.32
N GLN A 367 11.72 -6.79 14.25
CA GLN A 367 12.24 -7.97 14.95
C GLN A 367 11.17 -8.66 15.81
N SER A 368 10.19 -7.91 16.35
CA SER A 368 9.09 -8.49 17.13
C SER A 368 8.15 -9.37 16.28
N PHE A 369 8.16 -9.21 14.95
CA PHE A 369 7.49 -10.10 14.00
C PHE A 369 8.33 -11.32 13.60
N GLY A 370 9.51 -11.51 14.19
CA GLY A 370 10.45 -12.57 13.84
C GLY A 370 11.33 -12.25 12.63
N GLN A 371 11.36 -10.98 12.19
CA GLN A 371 12.09 -10.60 10.99
C GLN A 371 13.58 -10.39 11.25
N THR A 372 14.41 -10.90 10.34
CA THR A 372 15.76 -10.42 10.16
C THR A 372 15.72 -9.12 9.38
N VAL A 373 16.39 -8.08 9.91
CA VAL A 373 16.34 -6.72 9.38
C VAL A 373 17.69 -6.34 8.79
N VAL A 374 17.69 -5.76 7.60
CA VAL A 374 18.81 -5.05 6.99
C VAL A 374 18.40 -3.59 6.80
N VAL A 375 19.23 -2.67 7.26
CA VAL A 375 19.05 -1.23 7.02
C VAL A 375 19.63 -0.88 5.66
N CYS A 376 18.77 -0.38 4.79
CA CYS A 376 19.16 0.20 3.51
C CYS A 376 19.23 1.72 3.64
N PHE A 377 20.40 2.28 3.47
CA PHE A 377 20.60 3.72 3.50
C PHE A 377 20.44 4.31 2.10
N ASN A 378 19.31 4.93 1.82
CA ASN A 378 19.04 5.53 0.52
C ASN A 378 19.73 6.89 0.42
N ARG A 379 20.83 6.95 -0.35
CA ARG A 379 21.72 8.10 -0.44
C ARG A 379 21.12 9.22 -1.30
N PHE A 380 21.11 10.43 -0.76
CA PHE A 380 20.84 11.67 -1.49
C PHE A 380 22.13 12.42 -1.81
N ALA A 381 22.10 13.31 -2.81
CA ALA A 381 23.26 14.08 -3.25
C ALA A 381 23.84 15.01 -2.16
N THR A 382 23.05 15.35 -1.15
CA THR A 382 23.46 16.20 -0.02
C THR A 382 24.05 15.43 1.15
N ASP A 383 24.03 14.09 1.11
CA ASP A 383 24.51 13.28 2.22
C ASP A 383 26.04 13.24 2.26
N THR A 384 26.60 13.35 3.45
CA THR A 384 28.04 13.26 3.68
C THR A 384 28.45 11.84 4.09
N ASP A 385 29.65 11.40 3.70
CA ASP A 385 30.16 10.09 4.08
C ASP A 385 30.29 9.95 5.60
N VAL A 386 30.60 11.05 6.31
CA VAL A 386 30.67 11.06 7.78
C VAL A 386 29.34 10.71 8.42
N GLU A 387 28.23 11.28 7.94
CA GLU A 387 26.88 10.98 8.45
C GLU A 387 26.46 9.54 8.11
N ILE A 388 26.80 9.07 6.91
CA ILE A 388 26.52 7.69 6.49
C ILE A 388 27.29 6.70 7.36
N ASP A 389 28.59 6.94 7.59
CA ASP A 389 29.44 6.07 8.43
C ASP A 389 28.99 6.07 9.89
N PHE A 390 28.52 7.19 10.40
CA PHE A 390 27.92 7.26 11.73
C PHE A 390 26.72 6.32 11.86
N CYS A 391 25.81 6.33 10.89
CA CYS A 391 24.66 5.42 10.86
C CYS A 391 25.08 3.96 10.68
N ARG A 392 26.09 3.69 9.85
CA ARG A 392 26.68 2.35 9.65
C ARG A 392 27.24 1.80 10.95
N GLN A 393 28.05 2.59 11.67
CA GLN A 393 28.63 2.20 12.96
C GLN A 393 27.55 1.90 13.99
N HIS A 394 26.49 2.71 14.04
CA HIS A 394 25.37 2.46 14.93
C HIS A 394 24.68 1.11 14.61
N CYS A 395 24.31 0.86 13.36
CA CYS A 395 23.70 -0.41 12.95
C CYS A 395 24.60 -1.62 13.27
N ASN A 396 25.89 -1.52 13.00
CA ASN A 396 26.87 -2.57 13.32
C ASN A 396 26.93 -2.82 14.84
N SER A 397 26.88 -1.76 15.66
CA SER A 397 26.93 -1.88 17.13
C SER A 397 25.73 -2.64 17.73
N ILE A 398 24.59 -2.62 17.05
CA ILE A 398 23.37 -3.34 17.44
C ILE A 398 23.17 -4.65 16.65
N GLY A 399 24.18 -5.06 15.84
CA GLY A 399 24.16 -6.32 15.09
C GLY A 399 23.19 -6.37 13.92
N VAL A 400 22.88 -5.23 13.31
CA VAL A 400 21.99 -5.09 12.15
C VAL A 400 22.80 -4.79 10.90
N GLY A 401 22.54 -5.53 9.81
CA GLY A 401 23.19 -5.32 8.52
C GLY A 401 22.89 -3.93 7.96
N PHE A 402 23.87 -3.32 7.30
CA PHE A 402 23.76 -1.98 6.72
C PHE A 402 24.43 -1.93 5.35
N ALA A 403 23.71 -1.43 4.35
CA ALA A 403 24.28 -1.13 3.04
C ALA A 403 23.72 0.20 2.49
N VAL A 404 24.53 0.87 1.67
CA VAL A 404 24.14 2.10 0.96
C VAL A 404 23.48 1.73 -0.36
N ASN A 405 22.41 2.43 -0.71
CA ASN A 405 21.74 2.35 -2.00
C ASN A 405 21.91 3.66 -2.77
N ASN A 406 22.48 3.60 -3.97
CA ASN A 406 22.61 4.72 -4.90
C ASN A 406 21.90 4.45 -6.25
N ALA A 407 20.92 3.58 -6.26
CA ALA A 407 20.23 3.15 -7.48
C ALA A 407 19.50 4.30 -8.21
N PHE A 408 19.16 5.38 -7.50
CA PHE A 408 18.61 6.58 -8.14
C PHE A 408 19.55 7.14 -9.23
N ASN A 409 20.85 7.21 -8.93
CA ASN A 409 21.86 7.76 -9.84
C ASN A 409 22.48 6.72 -10.78
N GLU A 410 22.59 5.47 -10.33
CA GLU A 410 23.44 4.44 -10.94
C GLU A 410 22.67 3.19 -11.38
N GLY A 411 21.34 3.15 -11.19
CA GLY A 411 20.56 1.94 -11.48
C GLY A 411 20.99 0.76 -10.64
N GLY A 412 21.03 -0.42 -11.24
CA GLY A 412 21.38 -1.66 -10.54
C GLY A 412 22.80 -1.68 -9.97
N SER A 413 23.76 -1.00 -10.61
CA SER A 413 25.14 -0.95 -10.09
C SER A 413 25.22 -0.25 -8.73
N GLY A 414 24.37 0.75 -8.49
CA GLY A 414 24.26 1.44 -7.21
C GLY A 414 23.59 0.62 -6.09
N ALA A 415 23.11 -0.58 -6.40
CA ALA A 415 22.46 -1.48 -5.44
C ALA A 415 23.11 -2.85 -5.30
N GLU A 416 24.26 -3.10 -5.94
CA GLU A 416 24.94 -4.41 -5.89
C GLU A 416 25.41 -4.77 -4.47
N GLU A 417 25.95 -3.80 -3.71
CA GLU A 417 26.34 -4.01 -2.30
C GLU A 417 25.13 -4.43 -1.45
N LEU A 418 24.03 -3.74 -1.59
CA LEU A 418 22.78 -4.08 -0.90
C LEU A 418 22.27 -5.47 -1.32
N ALA A 419 22.30 -5.76 -2.62
CA ALA A 419 21.87 -7.05 -3.15
C ALA A 419 22.70 -8.21 -2.59
N GLN A 420 24.02 -8.07 -2.55
CA GLN A 420 24.92 -9.08 -1.99
C GLN A 420 24.66 -9.27 -0.49
N LEU A 421 24.56 -8.18 0.28
CA LEU A 421 24.25 -8.24 1.71
C LEU A 421 22.94 -8.96 1.98
N VAL A 422 21.91 -8.70 1.17
CA VAL A 422 20.58 -9.33 1.31
C VAL A 422 20.66 -10.82 1.05
N VAL A 423 21.34 -11.25 -0.02
CA VAL A 423 21.54 -12.67 -0.34
C VAL A 423 22.28 -13.37 0.78
N ASP A 424 23.43 -12.84 1.20
CA ASP A 424 24.24 -13.41 2.27
C ASP A 424 23.47 -13.49 3.60
N THR A 425 22.65 -12.49 3.88
CA THR A 425 21.82 -12.48 5.10
C THR A 425 20.73 -13.54 5.05
N ILE A 426 20.05 -13.70 3.91
CA ILE A 426 19.03 -14.75 3.73
C ILE A 426 19.64 -16.15 3.84
N ASP A 427 20.81 -16.36 3.27
CA ASP A 427 21.49 -17.66 3.29
C ASP A 427 21.99 -18.05 4.69
N ASN A 428 22.44 -17.08 5.50
CA ASN A 428 23.03 -17.34 6.81
C ASN A 428 22.07 -17.10 7.99
N LYS A 429 21.16 -16.15 7.88
CA LYS A 429 20.25 -15.74 8.97
C LYS A 429 18.89 -15.29 8.41
N PRO A 430 18.11 -16.18 7.77
CA PRO A 430 16.76 -15.82 7.31
C PRO A 430 15.84 -15.45 8.48
N SER A 431 14.76 -14.76 8.18
CA SER A 431 13.71 -14.46 9.16
C SER A 431 13.12 -15.75 9.73
N ALA A 432 12.77 -15.70 11.01
CA ALA A 432 11.97 -16.74 11.65
C ALA A 432 10.51 -16.75 11.12
N PRO A 433 9.73 -17.80 11.35
CA PRO A 433 8.29 -17.79 11.08
C PRO A 433 7.62 -16.57 11.71
N LEU A 434 6.68 -15.96 10.97
CA LEU A 434 6.02 -14.73 11.41
C LEU A 434 5.31 -14.90 12.77
N GLN A 435 5.56 -13.93 13.63
CA GLN A 435 4.88 -13.76 14.90
C GLN A 435 3.93 -12.57 14.78
N PHE A 436 2.63 -12.83 14.86
CA PHE A 436 1.64 -11.77 14.75
C PHE A 436 1.51 -10.97 16.04
N THR A 437 1.12 -9.70 15.93
CA THR A 437 1.00 -8.79 17.08
C THR A 437 -0.13 -9.22 18.04
N TYR A 438 -1.18 -9.88 17.51
CA TYR A 438 -2.36 -10.35 18.24
C TYR A 438 -2.87 -11.67 17.65
N SER A 439 -3.67 -12.42 18.42
CA SER A 439 -4.35 -13.63 17.95
C SER A 439 -5.63 -13.30 17.18
N ASP A 440 -6.12 -14.24 16.37
CA ASP A 440 -7.36 -14.06 15.61
C ASP A 440 -8.58 -13.94 16.53
N GLU A 441 -8.56 -14.64 17.68
CA GLU A 441 -9.65 -14.71 18.64
C GLU A 441 -9.73 -13.49 19.59
N ALA A 442 -8.68 -12.65 19.62
CA ALA A 442 -8.68 -11.45 20.45
C ALA A 442 -9.83 -10.51 20.07
N SER A 443 -10.39 -9.81 21.04
CA SER A 443 -11.40 -8.77 20.81
C SER A 443 -10.82 -7.60 20.00
N VAL A 444 -11.69 -6.78 19.45
CA VAL A 444 -11.27 -5.55 18.70
C VAL A 444 -10.43 -4.66 19.59
N GLU A 445 -10.83 -4.50 20.85
CA GLU A 445 -10.14 -3.68 21.84
C GLU A 445 -8.75 -4.24 22.18
N GLU A 446 -8.63 -5.57 22.38
CA GLU A 446 -7.35 -6.24 22.64
C GLU A 446 -6.41 -6.16 21.43
N LYS A 447 -6.92 -6.37 20.21
CA LYS A 447 -6.13 -6.20 18.97
C LYS A 447 -5.61 -4.77 18.84
N ALA A 448 -6.47 -3.78 19.06
CA ALA A 448 -6.10 -2.38 19.02
C ALA A 448 -5.05 -2.02 20.07
N LEU A 449 -5.24 -2.47 21.31
CA LEU A 449 -4.28 -2.26 22.39
C LEU A 449 -2.91 -2.87 22.08
N ALA A 450 -2.90 -4.10 21.56
CA ALA A 450 -1.67 -4.79 21.19
C ALA A 450 -0.86 -4.02 20.12
N VAL A 451 -1.51 -3.54 19.06
CA VAL A 451 -0.84 -2.73 18.02
C VAL A 451 -0.37 -1.39 18.60
N CYS A 452 -1.24 -0.69 19.34
CA CYS A 452 -0.90 0.62 19.92
C CYS A 452 0.31 0.54 20.86
N GLN A 453 0.36 -0.45 21.74
CA GLN A 453 1.46 -0.61 22.68
C GLN A 453 2.73 -1.16 22.05
N LYS A 454 2.64 -2.30 21.33
CA LYS A 454 3.83 -3.00 20.81
C LYS A 454 4.46 -2.25 19.64
N ILE A 455 3.64 -1.70 18.72
CA ILE A 455 4.14 -1.09 17.48
C ILE A 455 4.30 0.42 17.62
N TYR A 456 3.29 1.12 18.14
CA TYR A 456 3.35 2.58 18.24
C TYR A 456 4.05 3.08 19.51
N GLY A 457 4.13 2.25 20.57
CA GLY A 457 4.68 2.65 21.86
C GLY A 457 3.75 3.59 22.64
N ALA A 458 2.45 3.51 22.37
CA ALA A 458 1.42 4.22 23.12
C ALA A 458 1.21 3.59 24.50
N ASP A 459 0.78 4.38 25.47
CA ASP A 459 0.40 3.87 26.80
C ASP A 459 -0.90 3.07 26.75
N GLY A 460 -1.81 3.42 25.80
CA GLY A 460 -3.07 2.73 25.65
C GLY A 460 -3.87 3.18 24.42
N VAL A 461 -5.10 2.67 24.32
CA VAL A 461 -6.08 3.02 23.30
C VAL A 461 -7.40 3.42 23.95
N THR A 462 -8.07 4.43 23.39
CA THR A 462 -9.41 4.86 23.80
C THR A 462 -10.36 4.87 22.61
N PHE A 463 -11.66 4.72 22.88
CA PHE A 463 -12.68 4.63 21.84
C PHE A 463 -13.76 5.68 22.08
N SER A 464 -14.16 6.38 21.02
CA SER A 464 -15.31 7.27 21.05
C SER A 464 -16.62 6.50 21.33
N PRO A 465 -17.71 7.20 21.71
CA PRO A 465 -19.02 6.56 21.83
C PRO A 465 -19.48 5.88 20.51
N GLN A 466 -19.19 6.48 19.35
CA GLN A 466 -19.49 5.92 18.05
C GLN A 466 -18.69 4.64 17.79
N ALA A 467 -17.40 4.65 18.06
CA ALA A 467 -16.54 3.46 17.90
C ALA A 467 -16.99 2.32 18.83
N LYS A 468 -17.37 2.61 20.09
CA LYS A 468 -17.92 1.61 21.02
C LYS A 468 -19.22 1.00 20.51
N LYS A 469 -20.13 1.83 19.98
CA LYS A 469 -21.37 1.34 19.36
C LYS A 469 -21.07 0.39 18.19
N MET A 470 -20.06 0.72 17.36
CA MET A 470 -19.65 -0.14 16.26
C MET A 470 -19.02 -1.45 16.75
N ILE A 471 -18.26 -1.45 17.84
CA ILE A 471 -17.74 -2.67 18.46
C ILE A 471 -18.87 -3.62 18.88
N GLU A 472 -19.92 -3.09 19.52
CA GLU A 472 -21.10 -3.91 19.85
C GLU A 472 -21.77 -4.45 18.58
N ARG A 473 -21.86 -3.63 17.54
CA ARG A 473 -22.41 -4.06 16.25
C ARG A 473 -21.58 -5.17 15.60
N ILE A 474 -20.27 -5.11 15.69
CA ILE A 474 -19.34 -6.14 15.20
C ILE A 474 -19.60 -7.47 15.94
N LYS A 475 -19.82 -7.44 17.26
CA LYS A 475 -20.18 -8.62 18.06
C LYS A 475 -21.54 -9.21 17.64
N GLU A 476 -22.56 -8.36 17.43
CA GLU A 476 -23.88 -8.77 16.93
C GLU A 476 -23.81 -9.43 15.54
N LEU A 477 -22.91 -8.97 14.67
CA LEU A 477 -22.66 -9.54 13.35
C LEU A 477 -21.88 -10.87 13.40
N GLY A 478 -21.43 -11.30 14.59
CA GLY A 478 -20.64 -12.52 14.78
C GLY A 478 -19.21 -12.43 14.19
N ILE A 479 -18.69 -11.23 14.01
CA ILE A 479 -17.34 -11.02 13.47
C ILE A 479 -16.35 -11.14 14.62
N THR A 480 -15.54 -12.20 14.63
CA THR A 480 -14.60 -12.49 15.71
C THR A 480 -13.13 -12.50 15.26
N ASN A 481 -12.87 -12.80 13.99
CA ASN A 481 -11.53 -13.12 13.50
C ASN A 481 -10.97 -12.13 12.45
N TYR A 482 -11.61 -10.97 12.27
CA TYR A 482 -11.08 -9.99 11.32
C TYR A 482 -9.84 -9.29 11.90
N PRO A 483 -8.75 -9.19 11.12
CA PRO A 483 -7.62 -8.34 11.49
C PRO A 483 -8.04 -6.86 11.50
N ILE A 484 -7.30 -6.07 12.26
CA ILE A 484 -7.51 -4.63 12.34
C ILE A 484 -6.51 -3.86 11.49
N CYS A 485 -6.97 -2.76 10.93
CA CYS A 485 -6.19 -1.80 10.17
C CYS A 485 -6.34 -0.43 10.82
N ILE A 486 -5.36 0.02 11.61
CA ILE A 486 -5.42 1.35 12.23
C ILE A 486 -5.07 2.41 11.18
N ALA A 487 -6.04 3.27 10.87
CA ALA A 487 -5.89 4.42 9.98
C ALA A 487 -5.49 5.64 10.80
N LYS A 488 -4.27 6.14 10.60
CA LYS A 488 -3.70 7.30 11.29
C LYS A 488 -2.74 8.07 10.40
N THR A 489 -2.23 9.20 10.90
CA THR A 489 -1.15 9.93 10.20
C THR A 489 0.06 9.03 9.95
N GLN A 490 0.69 9.20 8.81
CA GLN A 490 1.92 8.50 8.43
C GLN A 490 3.20 9.16 9.00
N TYR A 491 3.11 10.34 9.59
CA TYR A 491 4.27 11.16 9.97
C TYR A 491 4.73 10.98 11.42
N SER A 492 4.07 10.13 12.19
CA SER A 492 4.38 9.88 13.59
C SER A 492 3.95 8.49 14.02
N PHE A 493 4.57 7.92 15.05
CA PHE A 493 4.04 6.76 15.76
C PHE A 493 2.70 7.07 16.44
N SER A 494 2.49 8.32 16.89
CA SER A 494 1.22 8.78 17.46
C SER A 494 0.18 9.13 16.39
N ALA A 495 -0.99 9.60 16.82
CA ALA A 495 -2.00 10.16 15.94
C ALA A 495 -1.79 11.68 15.65
N ASP A 496 -0.80 12.30 16.26
CA ASP A 496 -0.40 13.69 15.99
C ASP A 496 0.70 13.74 14.94
N ALA A 497 0.41 14.31 13.77
CA ALA A 497 1.35 14.44 12.66
C ALA A 497 2.58 15.33 12.95
N LYS A 498 2.56 16.08 14.04
CA LYS A 498 3.67 16.96 14.47
C LYS A 498 4.57 16.32 15.53
N ALA A 499 4.17 15.20 16.11
CA ALA A 499 4.96 14.48 17.10
C ALA A 499 6.02 13.61 16.41
N TYR A 500 7.11 14.24 15.95
CA TYR A 500 8.22 13.58 15.28
C TYR A 500 9.06 12.71 16.23
N GLY A 501 9.99 11.95 15.67
CA GLY A 501 10.95 11.14 16.42
C GLY A 501 10.36 9.85 16.97
N CYS A 502 10.49 9.66 18.26
CA CYS A 502 9.98 8.50 19.00
C CYS A 502 9.15 8.98 20.21
N PRO A 503 7.91 9.46 19.98
CA PRO A 503 7.07 10.00 21.05
C PRO A 503 6.73 8.94 22.10
N THR A 504 6.53 9.38 23.35
CA THR A 504 6.13 8.56 24.50
C THR A 504 5.05 9.29 25.30
N GLY A 505 4.36 8.61 26.21
CA GLY A 505 3.34 9.24 27.07
C GLY A 505 2.07 9.66 26.33
N PHE A 506 1.63 8.87 25.34
CA PHE A 506 0.45 9.19 24.54
C PHE A 506 -0.51 8.00 24.44
N ASN A 507 -1.77 8.30 24.15
CA ASN A 507 -2.80 7.32 23.84
C ASN A 507 -3.25 7.49 22.37
N ILE A 508 -3.67 6.41 21.76
CA ILE A 508 -4.36 6.44 20.47
C ILE A 508 -5.87 6.50 20.71
N HIS A 509 -6.53 7.50 20.13
CA HIS A 509 -7.98 7.64 20.21
C HIS A 509 -8.63 7.18 18.90
N ILE A 510 -9.42 6.10 18.98
CA ILE A 510 -10.22 5.59 17.86
C ILE A 510 -11.57 6.28 17.85
N ARG A 511 -11.80 7.12 16.83
CA ARG A 511 -13.04 7.90 16.72
C ARG A 511 -14.16 7.16 16.00
N ASP A 512 -13.80 6.22 15.10
CA ASP A 512 -14.75 5.47 14.28
C ASP A 512 -14.17 4.14 13.83
N ILE A 513 -15.04 3.19 13.43
CA ILE A 513 -14.65 1.89 12.90
C ILE A 513 -15.45 1.61 11.63
N VAL A 514 -14.76 1.30 10.53
CA VAL A 514 -15.37 0.86 9.28
C VAL A 514 -15.25 -0.65 9.18
N VAL A 515 -16.38 -1.31 8.94
CA VAL A 515 -16.47 -2.77 8.84
C VAL A 515 -16.44 -3.19 7.38
N ASN A 516 -15.33 -3.71 6.92
CA ASN A 516 -15.15 -4.23 5.57
C ASN A 516 -15.35 -5.74 5.57
N CYS A 517 -16.60 -6.18 5.48
CA CYS A 517 -16.98 -7.60 5.57
C CYS A 517 -16.47 -8.43 4.38
N GLY A 518 -16.42 -7.84 3.19
CA GLY A 518 -15.88 -8.51 2.00
C GLY A 518 -14.37 -8.65 2.04
N ALA A 519 -13.67 -7.59 2.46
CA ALA A 519 -12.21 -7.65 2.69
C ALA A 519 -11.84 -8.43 3.94
N GLU A 520 -12.81 -8.74 4.80
CA GLU A 520 -12.62 -9.40 6.11
C GLU A 520 -11.62 -8.64 6.98
N MET A 521 -11.84 -7.34 7.15
CA MET A 521 -10.93 -6.43 7.82
C MET A 521 -11.71 -5.29 8.51
N LEU A 522 -11.25 -4.87 9.70
CA LEU A 522 -11.79 -3.71 10.41
C LEU A 522 -10.84 -2.53 10.27
N VAL A 523 -11.34 -1.37 9.82
CA VAL A 523 -10.54 -0.14 9.74
C VAL A 523 -10.88 0.76 10.94
N LEU A 524 -9.94 0.88 11.87
CA LEU A 524 -10.04 1.70 13.07
C LEU A 524 -9.48 3.10 12.77
N VAL A 525 -10.35 4.10 12.74
CA VAL A 525 -9.98 5.47 12.34
C VAL A 525 -9.51 6.27 13.56
N ALA A 526 -8.24 6.68 13.55
CA ALA A 526 -7.62 7.47 14.60
C ALA A 526 -7.21 8.87 14.09
N GLY A 527 -7.33 9.88 14.94
CA GLY A 527 -6.98 11.26 14.61
C GLY A 527 -7.83 11.86 13.48
N ASP A 528 -7.26 12.83 12.76
CA ASP A 528 -7.96 13.59 11.71
C ASP A 528 -7.78 13.03 10.30
N ILE A 529 -7.53 11.73 10.19
CA ILE A 529 -7.35 11.10 8.88
C ILE A 529 -8.64 11.15 8.05
N MET A 530 -8.53 11.48 6.77
CA MET A 530 -9.64 11.58 5.84
C MET A 530 -9.50 10.56 4.71
N ARG A 531 -10.59 9.86 4.41
CA ARG A 531 -10.67 8.88 3.32
C ARG A 531 -10.92 9.53 1.95
N MET A 532 -11.26 10.84 1.92
CA MET A 532 -11.26 11.69 0.73
C MET A 532 -10.33 12.87 0.98
N PRO A 533 -9.06 12.80 0.49
CA PRO A 533 -8.10 13.89 0.63
C PRO A 533 -8.55 15.15 -0.11
N GLY A 534 -8.08 16.31 0.33
CA GLY A 534 -8.24 17.56 -0.41
C GLY A 534 -6.99 17.90 -1.22
N LEU A 535 -7.15 18.65 -2.29
CA LEU A 535 -6.02 19.24 -3.01
C LEU A 535 -5.27 20.24 -2.14
N PRO A 536 -3.92 20.34 -2.25
CA PRO A 536 -3.13 21.37 -1.59
C PRO A 536 -3.34 22.73 -2.29
N ARG A 537 -2.73 23.78 -1.72
CA ARG A 537 -2.78 25.13 -2.31
C ARG A 537 -2.14 25.21 -3.70
N SER A 538 -1.06 24.45 -3.92
CA SER A 538 -0.39 24.30 -5.22
C SER A 538 -0.31 22.81 -5.54
N PRO A 539 -1.31 22.27 -6.26
CA PRO A 539 -1.32 20.87 -6.67
C PRO A 539 -0.31 20.60 -7.79
N GLN A 540 0.14 19.36 -7.89
CA GLN A 540 1.06 18.91 -8.95
C GLN A 540 0.46 19.13 -10.35
N ALA A 541 -0.86 19.09 -10.48
CA ALA A 541 -1.59 19.39 -11.72
C ALA A 541 -1.21 20.73 -12.37
N GLU A 542 -0.77 21.73 -11.60
CA GLU A 542 -0.30 23.02 -12.14
C GLU A 542 1.01 22.92 -12.94
N ARG A 543 1.73 21.80 -12.82
CA ARG A 543 3.04 21.56 -13.45
C ARG A 543 2.98 20.50 -14.54
N ILE A 544 1.88 19.75 -14.62
CA ILE A 544 1.67 18.72 -15.64
C ILE A 544 1.03 19.38 -16.86
N ASP A 545 1.58 19.14 -18.04
CA ASP A 545 1.05 19.68 -19.29
C ASP A 545 1.26 18.69 -20.45
N LEU A 546 0.60 18.95 -21.56
CA LEU A 546 0.75 18.23 -22.81
C LEU A 546 1.33 19.20 -23.88
N ILE A 547 2.61 19.12 -24.13
CA ILE A 547 3.31 19.99 -25.08
C ILE A 547 3.74 19.16 -26.29
N ASP A 548 3.33 19.56 -27.48
CA ASP A 548 3.62 18.85 -28.75
C ASP A 548 3.28 17.34 -28.73
N GLY A 549 2.25 16.98 -27.99
CA GLY A 549 1.82 15.58 -27.80
C GLY A 549 2.61 14.81 -26.76
N GLU A 550 3.54 15.45 -26.06
CA GLU A 550 4.33 14.87 -24.98
C GLU A 550 3.89 15.35 -23.60
N ILE A 551 3.76 14.42 -22.66
CA ILE A 551 3.45 14.73 -21.27
C ILE A 551 4.69 15.33 -20.60
N VAL A 552 4.57 16.51 -19.99
CA VAL A 552 5.64 17.15 -19.22
C VAL A 552 5.21 17.35 -17.76
N GLY A 553 6.18 17.44 -16.84
CA GLY A 553 5.93 17.69 -15.42
C GLY A 553 5.34 16.50 -14.63
N LEU A 554 5.12 15.36 -15.26
CA LEU A 554 4.77 14.13 -14.56
C LEU A 554 6.02 13.55 -13.88
N SER A 555 5.95 13.21 -12.60
CA SER A 555 7.06 12.70 -11.79
C SER A 555 6.64 11.51 -10.92
#